data_745b48b2854368dadc45f5812cccc649
#
_entry.id   745b48b2854368dadc45f5812cccc649
#
_cell.length_a   1.000
_cell.length_b   1.000
_cell.length_c   1.000
_cell.angle_alpha   90.00
_cell.angle_beta   90.00
_cell.angle_gamma   90.00
#
_symmetry.space_group_name_H-M   'P 1'
#
loop_
_entity.id
_entity.type
_entity.pdbx_description
1 polymer ?
#
loop_
_entity_poly.entity_id
_entity_poly.type
_entity_poly.pdbx_seq_one_letter_code
_entity_poly.pdbx_strand_id
1 'polypeptide(L)'
;MPEQQTTVEVPSNPWGIPARLQLLNEEAQLQHDDKFSPYVEDIDRETLQQVYRTMMLTRRFDDEATALQRQGQLALWAPCKGQEAAQVGSAFATRPEDFIFPSYREHGVAISRGIDPGELLALFRGVNTCGWKPQDHNFQAYTLVLAAQVPHATGYAMGLNFDADFGNERDPNSDEKPAVLAYFGDGSSTEGEVHESMVFAASYNAPVLFFVQNNQWAISVPFSTQSRVPIATRAAGYGFEGLRVDGNDILAVVAATRYALEKIRAGEGPVLIEAETYRLGAHTTADDPTKYRTNEELESRTLHEPIGRLEKYLRAQGTPDSFFEELMAEVKEYGASVRNSALNLQNPRFEDFFERVYASAHPLVQEEAQWFQEYQEGFEEQN
;
A
#
# COMPACT_ATOMS: atom_id res chain seq x y z
N MET A 1 -27.51 -25.62 -52.25
CA MET A 1 -27.92 -24.84 -51.06
C MET A 1 -26.72 -24.03 -50.66
N PRO A 2 -26.77 -22.69 -50.51
CA PRO A 2 -25.64 -21.92 -50.04
C PRO A 2 -25.48 -22.15 -48.54
N GLU A 3 -24.27 -22.49 -48.11
CA GLU A 3 -23.88 -22.58 -46.73
C GLU A 3 -24.05 -21.21 -46.06
N GLN A 4 -24.92 -21.14 -45.07
CA GLN A 4 -25.00 -19.99 -44.17
C GLN A 4 -23.71 -19.99 -43.32
N GLN A 5 -22.79 -19.12 -43.65
CA GLN A 5 -21.70 -18.76 -42.75
C GLN A 5 -22.31 -18.06 -41.54
N THR A 6 -22.50 -18.78 -40.45
CA THR A 6 -22.76 -18.19 -39.12
C THR A 6 -21.49 -17.45 -38.70
N THR A 7 -21.50 -16.12 -38.87
CA THR A 7 -20.51 -15.25 -38.23
C THR A 7 -20.73 -15.37 -36.74
N VAL A 8 -19.85 -16.07 -36.05
CA VAL A 8 -19.77 -16.05 -34.59
C VAL A 8 -19.30 -14.65 -34.21
N GLU A 9 -20.19 -13.83 -33.69
CA GLU A 9 -19.82 -12.55 -33.09
C GLU A 9 -18.88 -12.86 -31.92
N VAL A 10 -17.60 -12.53 -32.07
CA VAL A 10 -16.66 -12.55 -30.95
C VAL A 10 -17.07 -11.43 -29.97
N PRO A 11 -17.35 -11.75 -28.72
CA PRO A 11 -17.72 -10.73 -27.73
C PRO A 11 -16.70 -9.59 -27.71
N SER A 12 -17.15 -8.37 -27.59
CA SER A 12 -16.29 -7.18 -27.55
C SER A 12 -15.27 -7.22 -26.38
N ASN A 13 -15.51 -8.04 -25.38
CA ASN A 13 -14.63 -8.29 -24.22
C ASN A 13 -14.51 -9.79 -23.93
N PRO A 14 -13.78 -10.57 -24.78
CA PRO A 14 -13.71 -12.02 -24.66
C PRO A 14 -13.01 -12.50 -23.37
N TRP A 15 -12.25 -11.62 -22.70
CA TRP A 15 -11.48 -11.94 -21.51
C TRP A 15 -12.19 -11.52 -20.21
N GLY A 16 -13.40 -10.94 -20.29
CA GLY A 16 -14.13 -10.44 -19.12
C GLY A 16 -13.35 -9.35 -18.36
N ILE A 17 -12.60 -8.50 -19.07
CA ILE A 17 -11.80 -7.43 -18.47
C ILE A 17 -12.74 -6.46 -17.75
N PRO A 18 -12.59 -6.22 -16.42
CA PRO A 18 -13.39 -5.25 -15.72
C PRO A 18 -13.22 -3.84 -16.30
N ALA A 19 -14.31 -3.07 -16.37
CA ALA A 19 -14.24 -1.66 -16.70
C ALA A 19 -13.39 -0.92 -15.66
N ARG A 20 -12.62 0.08 -16.10
CA ARG A 20 -11.85 0.93 -15.19
C ARG A 20 -12.78 1.93 -14.53
N LEU A 21 -12.95 1.83 -13.21
CA LEU A 21 -13.72 2.79 -12.43
C LEU A 21 -12.97 4.13 -12.35
N GLN A 22 -13.70 5.21 -12.60
CA GLN A 22 -13.24 6.58 -12.42
C GLN A 22 -14.44 7.44 -11.98
N LEU A 23 -14.30 8.16 -10.86
CA LEU A 23 -15.30 9.12 -10.35
C LEU A 23 -14.81 10.57 -10.42
N LEU A 24 -13.52 10.78 -10.49
CA LEU A 24 -12.90 12.09 -10.72
C LEU A 24 -11.94 11.95 -11.91
N ASN A 25 -12.32 12.52 -13.06
CA ASN A 25 -11.52 12.39 -14.27
C ASN A 25 -10.21 13.20 -14.22
N GLU A 26 -9.40 13.10 -15.25
CA GLU A 26 -8.09 13.76 -15.33
C GLU A 26 -8.18 15.30 -15.33
N GLU A 27 -9.31 15.86 -15.74
CA GLU A 27 -9.65 17.29 -15.68
C GLU A 27 -10.20 17.72 -14.31
N ALA A 28 -10.25 16.79 -13.34
CA ALA A 28 -10.83 17.00 -12.01
C ALA A 28 -12.35 17.27 -12.03
N GLN A 29 -13.08 16.62 -12.95
CA GLN A 29 -14.54 16.70 -13.04
C GLN A 29 -15.14 15.41 -12.51
N LEU A 30 -16.20 15.53 -11.68
CA LEU A 30 -16.96 14.38 -11.19
C LEU A 30 -17.66 13.65 -12.33
N GLN A 31 -17.54 12.33 -12.27
CA GLN A 31 -18.28 11.38 -13.09
C GLN A 31 -19.25 10.61 -12.19
N HIS A 32 -20.42 10.28 -12.71
CA HIS A 32 -21.39 9.48 -11.98
C HIS A 32 -21.28 8.01 -12.39
N ASP A 33 -21.28 7.13 -11.39
CA ASP A 33 -21.39 5.68 -11.56
C ASP A 33 -22.48 5.18 -10.61
N ASP A 34 -23.51 4.53 -11.14
CA ASP A 34 -24.69 4.09 -10.36
C ASP A 34 -24.34 3.14 -9.22
N LYS A 35 -23.29 2.34 -9.38
CA LYS A 35 -22.84 1.37 -8.38
C LYS A 35 -21.92 1.98 -7.31
N PHE A 36 -20.99 2.86 -7.74
CA PHE A 36 -19.90 3.28 -6.88
C PHE A 36 -20.05 4.70 -6.31
N SER A 37 -20.78 5.60 -6.98
CA SER A 37 -21.01 6.96 -6.46
C SER A 37 -21.63 6.98 -5.05
N PRO A 38 -22.59 6.08 -4.69
CA PRO A 38 -23.14 6.05 -3.34
C PRO A 38 -22.11 5.85 -2.22
N TYR A 39 -21.00 5.22 -2.51
CA TYR A 39 -19.92 4.98 -1.53
C TYR A 39 -19.08 6.21 -1.19
N VAL A 40 -19.33 7.36 -1.83
CA VAL A 40 -18.57 8.61 -1.59
C VAL A 40 -19.48 9.83 -1.39
N GLU A 41 -20.81 9.65 -1.35
CA GLU A 41 -21.77 10.74 -1.16
C GLU A 41 -21.66 11.41 0.22
N ASP A 42 -21.17 10.71 1.22
CA ASP A 42 -20.92 11.20 2.58
C ASP A 42 -19.63 12.03 2.70
N ILE A 43 -18.79 12.04 1.67
CA ILE A 43 -17.51 12.71 1.68
C ILE A 43 -17.69 14.17 1.34
N ASP A 44 -17.69 15.01 2.35
CA ASP A 44 -17.75 16.45 2.18
C ASP A 44 -16.40 17.08 1.83
N ARG A 45 -16.41 18.38 1.58
CA ARG A 45 -15.21 19.13 1.21
C ARG A 45 -14.15 19.11 2.35
N GLU A 46 -14.59 19.17 3.60
CA GLU A 46 -13.68 19.20 4.74
C GLU A 46 -12.96 17.84 4.89
N THR A 47 -13.67 16.76 4.71
CA THR A 47 -13.10 15.42 4.65
C THR A 47 -12.08 15.29 3.51
N LEU A 48 -12.41 15.79 2.32
CA LEU A 48 -11.46 15.80 1.20
C LEU A 48 -10.22 16.65 1.46
N GLN A 49 -10.34 17.76 2.20
CA GLN A 49 -9.20 18.56 2.63
C GLN A 49 -8.28 17.77 3.57
N GLN A 50 -8.83 16.96 4.48
CA GLN A 50 -8.02 16.09 5.35
C GLN A 50 -7.32 14.98 4.56
N VAL A 51 -8.01 14.37 3.60
CA VAL A 51 -7.41 13.38 2.70
C VAL A 51 -6.29 14.02 1.88
N TYR A 52 -6.52 15.19 1.30
CA TYR A 52 -5.51 15.95 0.55
C TYR A 52 -4.29 16.28 1.42
N ARG A 53 -4.53 16.73 2.66
CA ARG A 53 -3.48 16.97 3.65
C ARG A 53 -2.63 15.71 3.87
N THR A 54 -3.24 14.55 4.06
CA THR A 54 -2.53 13.28 4.27
C THR A 54 -1.70 12.90 3.04
N MET A 55 -2.23 13.10 1.83
CA MET A 55 -1.48 12.87 0.59
C MET A 55 -0.25 13.80 0.49
N MET A 56 -0.39 15.08 0.87
CA MET A 56 0.70 16.06 0.89
C MET A 56 1.79 15.70 1.91
N LEU A 57 1.39 15.26 3.12
CA LEU A 57 2.32 14.79 4.14
C LEU A 57 3.04 13.52 3.68
N THR A 58 2.34 12.59 3.04
CA THR A 58 2.94 11.38 2.44
C THR A 58 3.99 11.74 1.38
N ARG A 59 3.68 12.66 0.48
CA ARG A 59 4.63 13.16 -0.53
C ARG A 59 5.84 13.81 0.14
N ARG A 60 5.62 14.61 1.17
CA ARG A 60 6.71 15.28 1.89
C ARG A 60 7.60 14.30 2.64
N PHE A 61 7.01 13.29 3.27
CA PHE A 61 7.75 12.20 3.90
C PHE A 61 8.65 11.48 2.90
N ASP A 62 8.10 11.12 1.75
CA ASP A 62 8.82 10.43 0.67
C ASP A 62 10.00 11.25 0.12
N ASP A 63 9.76 12.54 -0.12
CA ASP A 63 10.81 13.47 -0.59
C ASP A 63 11.93 13.63 0.46
N GLU A 64 11.57 13.71 1.76
CA GLU A 64 12.53 13.86 2.86
C GLU A 64 13.35 12.58 3.06
N ALA A 65 12.70 11.41 3.02
CA ALA A 65 13.37 10.11 3.12
C ALA A 65 14.34 9.89 1.94
N THR A 66 13.94 10.29 0.74
CA THR A 66 14.82 10.29 -0.45
C THR A 66 16.06 11.18 -0.21
N ALA A 67 15.88 12.37 0.34
CA ALA A 67 16.98 13.29 0.64
C ALA A 67 17.91 12.73 1.74
N LEU A 68 17.34 12.13 2.78
CA LEU A 68 18.09 11.47 3.87
C LEU A 68 18.93 10.31 3.34
N GLN A 69 18.38 9.50 2.44
CA GLN A 69 19.13 8.40 1.82
C GLN A 69 20.33 8.94 1.02
N ARG A 70 20.13 9.97 0.20
CA ARG A 70 21.23 10.58 -0.56
C ARG A 70 22.32 11.21 0.30
N GLN A 71 22.00 11.53 1.55
CA GLN A 71 22.94 12.02 2.57
C GLN A 71 23.57 10.90 3.39
N GLY A 72 23.31 9.61 3.06
CA GLY A 72 23.85 8.46 3.76
C GLY A 72 23.21 8.18 5.12
N GLN A 73 22.05 8.81 5.43
CA GLN A 73 21.31 8.58 6.67
C GLN A 73 20.41 7.34 6.62
N LEU A 74 20.03 6.91 5.43
CA LEU A 74 19.31 5.66 5.18
C LEU A 74 20.12 4.80 4.21
N ALA A 75 20.10 3.49 4.40
CA ALA A 75 20.78 2.55 3.50
C ALA A 75 20.10 2.49 2.13
N LEU A 76 18.77 2.49 2.12
CA LEU A 76 17.92 2.42 0.94
C LEU A 76 16.64 3.21 1.21
N TRP A 77 15.97 3.65 0.13
CA TRP A 77 14.61 4.14 0.17
C TRP A 77 13.82 3.69 -1.05
N ALA A 78 12.55 3.36 -0.87
CA ALA A 78 11.63 2.97 -1.93
C ALA A 78 10.52 4.02 -2.06
N PRO A 79 10.65 5.01 -2.96
CA PRO A 79 9.68 6.10 -3.08
C PRO A 79 8.29 5.62 -3.48
N CYS A 80 7.23 6.20 -2.87
CA CYS A 80 5.83 5.96 -3.24
C CYS A 80 5.22 7.06 -4.12
N LYS A 81 6.00 8.03 -4.54
CA LYS A 81 5.58 9.18 -5.34
C LYS A 81 4.74 8.78 -6.56
N GLY A 82 3.53 9.36 -6.66
CA GLY A 82 2.53 9.06 -7.69
C GLY A 82 1.50 8.01 -7.26
N GLN A 83 1.61 7.41 -6.07
CA GLN A 83 0.70 6.38 -5.54
C GLN A 83 -0.11 6.86 -4.33
N GLU A 84 -0.07 8.15 -4.02
CA GLU A 84 -0.65 8.72 -2.80
C GLU A 84 -2.17 8.51 -2.72
N ALA A 85 -2.91 8.67 -3.84
CA ALA A 85 -4.35 8.44 -3.85
C ALA A 85 -4.70 6.97 -3.63
N ALA A 86 -3.97 6.04 -4.26
CA ALA A 86 -4.18 4.61 -4.04
C ALA A 86 -3.97 4.21 -2.58
N GLN A 87 -2.93 4.76 -1.93
CA GLN A 87 -2.57 4.45 -0.56
C GLN A 87 -3.48 5.13 0.46
N VAL A 88 -3.60 6.46 0.39
CA VAL A 88 -4.41 7.22 1.35
C VAL A 88 -5.89 6.92 1.19
N GLY A 89 -6.38 6.76 -0.06
CA GLY A 89 -7.79 6.46 -0.33
C GLY A 89 -8.20 5.08 0.18
N SER A 90 -7.39 4.05 -0.05
CA SER A 90 -7.69 2.71 0.47
C SER A 90 -7.60 2.67 2.00
N ALA A 91 -6.61 3.34 2.60
CA ALA A 91 -6.50 3.43 4.06
C ALA A 91 -7.67 4.19 4.68
N PHE A 92 -8.11 5.30 4.07
CA PHE A 92 -9.27 6.08 4.52
C PHE A 92 -10.57 5.26 4.54
N ALA A 93 -10.71 4.29 3.63
CA ALA A 93 -11.87 3.40 3.57
C ALA A 93 -11.85 2.30 4.64
N THR A 94 -10.73 2.07 5.32
CA THR A 94 -10.61 1.02 6.35
C THR A 94 -11.13 1.50 7.70
N ARG A 95 -11.47 0.53 8.56
CA ARG A 95 -11.78 0.73 9.97
C ARG A 95 -10.54 0.49 10.83
N PRO A 96 -10.48 1.01 12.07
CA PRO A 96 -9.36 0.75 12.98
C PRO A 96 -9.08 -0.74 13.21
N GLU A 97 -10.13 -1.59 13.22
CA GLU A 97 -10.08 -3.03 13.46
C GLU A 97 -9.52 -3.83 12.29
N ASP A 98 -9.56 -3.28 11.08
CA ASP A 98 -9.03 -3.95 9.89
C ASP A 98 -7.51 -4.08 9.98
N PHE A 99 -6.97 -5.25 9.64
CA PHE A 99 -5.55 -5.53 9.73
C PHE A 99 -4.87 -5.43 8.35
N ILE A 100 -3.75 -4.73 8.29
CA ILE A 100 -3.04 -4.41 7.04
C ILE A 100 -1.72 -5.17 6.96
N PHE A 101 -1.49 -5.82 5.83
CA PHE A 101 -0.23 -6.45 5.45
C PHE A 101 0.40 -5.68 4.29
N PRO A 102 1.35 -4.79 4.56
CA PRO A 102 2.02 -3.99 3.55
C PRO A 102 3.17 -4.74 2.88
N SER A 103 3.59 -4.27 1.72
CA SER A 103 4.94 -4.49 1.19
C SER A 103 5.94 -3.53 1.85
N TYR A 104 6.85 -2.98 1.09
CA TYR A 104 7.83 -2.00 1.58
C TYR A 104 7.56 -0.56 1.10
N ARG A 105 6.40 -0.31 0.46
CA ARG A 105 6.11 0.98 -0.21
C ARG A 105 4.84 1.67 0.28
N GLU A 106 4.08 1.08 1.19
CA GLU A 106 2.78 1.58 1.65
C GLU A 106 2.91 2.67 2.72
N HIS A 107 3.77 3.68 2.46
CA HIS A 107 4.07 4.76 3.40
C HIS A 107 2.84 5.62 3.70
N GLY A 108 2.02 5.92 2.67
CA GLY A 108 0.78 6.68 2.84
C GLY A 108 -0.27 5.93 3.66
N VAL A 109 -0.32 4.59 3.54
CA VAL A 109 -1.18 3.74 4.38
C VAL A 109 -0.71 3.78 5.83
N ALA A 110 0.61 3.62 6.07
CA ALA A 110 1.21 3.66 7.40
C ALA A 110 0.96 5.01 8.11
N ILE A 111 1.17 6.14 7.41
CA ILE A 111 0.90 7.49 7.92
C ILE A 111 -0.59 7.64 8.25
N SER A 112 -1.49 7.13 7.39
CA SER A 112 -2.93 7.15 7.63
C SER A 112 -3.34 6.32 8.84
N ARG A 113 -2.58 5.28 9.19
CA ARG A 113 -2.74 4.46 10.41
C ARG A 113 -2.09 5.08 11.65
N GLY A 114 -1.51 6.27 11.54
CA GLY A 114 -0.93 7.00 12.67
C GLY A 114 0.43 6.49 13.13
N ILE A 115 1.17 5.78 12.27
CA ILE A 115 2.55 5.37 12.58
C ILE A 115 3.47 6.58 12.48
N ASP A 116 4.34 6.76 13.48
CA ASP A 116 5.31 7.86 13.49
C ASP A 116 6.30 7.74 12.32
N PRO A 117 6.58 8.82 11.61
CA PRO A 117 7.54 8.80 10.50
C PRO A 117 8.94 8.30 10.86
N GLY A 118 9.40 8.58 12.09
CA GLY A 118 10.70 8.08 12.57
C GLY A 118 10.71 6.57 12.70
N GLU A 119 9.62 5.98 13.17
CA GLU A 119 9.46 4.52 13.28
C GLU A 119 9.50 3.87 11.89
N LEU A 120 8.86 4.48 10.88
CA LEU A 120 8.91 4.00 9.49
C LEU A 120 10.33 4.00 8.91
N LEU A 121 11.16 4.99 9.31
CA LEU A 121 12.53 5.10 8.83
C LEU A 121 13.52 4.16 9.53
N ALA A 122 13.16 3.60 10.67
CA ALA A 122 14.05 2.74 11.47
C ALA A 122 14.58 1.52 10.70
N LEU A 123 13.70 0.87 9.91
CA LEU A 123 14.08 -0.24 9.04
C LEU A 123 15.11 0.19 7.98
N PHE A 124 14.82 1.29 7.29
CA PHE A 124 15.67 1.77 6.19
C PHE A 124 16.98 2.40 6.68
N ARG A 125 17.04 2.80 7.94
CA ARG A 125 18.27 3.20 8.61
C ARG A 125 19.09 2.00 9.12
N GLY A 126 18.47 0.81 9.21
CA GLY A 126 19.10 -0.41 9.71
C GLY A 126 19.23 -0.46 11.24
N VAL A 127 18.43 0.32 11.97
CA VAL A 127 18.46 0.35 13.44
C VAL A 127 17.38 -0.53 14.08
N ASN A 128 16.36 -0.92 13.33
CA ASN A 128 15.31 -1.82 13.78
C ASN A 128 14.73 -2.59 12.59
N THR A 129 14.25 -3.81 12.81
CA THR A 129 13.53 -4.61 11.79
C THR A 129 12.08 -4.17 11.61
N CYS A 130 11.47 -3.55 12.66
CA CYS A 130 10.17 -2.89 12.62
C CYS A 130 10.18 -1.81 13.72
N GLY A 131 9.99 -0.55 13.34
CA GLY A 131 10.05 0.58 14.28
C GLY A 131 8.81 0.68 15.17
N TRP A 132 7.69 0.04 14.82
CA TRP A 132 6.41 0.06 15.54
C TRP A 132 5.98 -1.33 16.00
N LYS A 133 4.96 -1.38 16.86
CA LYS A 133 4.30 -2.63 17.21
C LYS A 133 3.09 -2.83 16.29
N PRO A 134 3.07 -3.92 15.49
CA PRO A 134 1.99 -4.17 14.54
C PRO A 134 0.58 -4.12 15.14
N GLN A 135 0.41 -4.59 16.37
CA GLN A 135 -0.88 -4.65 17.05
C GLN A 135 -1.42 -3.27 17.46
N ASP A 136 -0.54 -2.29 17.72
CA ASP A 136 -0.95 -0.95 18.16
C ASP A 136 -1.61 -0.17 17.01
N HIS A 137 -1.30 -0.52 15.75
CA HIS A 137 -1.80 0.14 14.55
C HIS A 137 -2.58 -0.79 13.62
N ASN A 138 -2.72 -2.08 13.96
CA ASN A 138 -3.24 -3.11 13.05
C ASN A 138 -2.56 -3.03 11.66
N PHE A 139 -1.25 -2.84 11.67
CA PHE A 139 -0.41 -2.67 10.48
C PHE A 139 0.89 -3.47 10.66
N GLN A 140 1.05 -4.53 9.84
CA GLN A 140 2.18 -5.45 9.92
C GLN A 140 3.50 -4.76 9.54
N ALA A 141 4.61 -5.34 9.98
CA ALA A 141 5.95 -4.91 9.57
C ALA A 141 6.08 -4.91 8.04
N TYR A 142 6.86 -3.97 7.51
CA TYR A 142 7.19 -3.96 6.09
C TYR A 142 7.84 -5.27 5.64
N THR A 143 7.39 -5.79 4.51
CA THR A 143 7.91 -7.00 3.90
C THR A 143 8.72 -6.66 2.66
N LEU A 144 10.05 -6.93 2.72
CA LEU A 144 10.97 -6.66 1.60
C LEU A 144 11.01 -7.82 0.59
N VAL A 145 10.73 -9.03 1.02
CA VAL A 145 10.62 -10.20 0.13
C VAL A 145 9.30 -10.11 -0.63
N LEU A 146 9.39 -10.07 -1.97
CA LEU A 146 8.22 -9.86 -2.82
C LEU A 146 7.13 -10.89 -2.54
N ALA A 147 5.91 -10.41 -2.37
CA ALA A 147 4.70 -11.18 -2.13
C ALA A 147 4.60 -11.97 -0.82
N ALA A 148 5.66 -12.10 -0.01
CA ALA A 148 5.64 -12.93 1.21
C ALA A 148 4.57 -12.50 2.24
N GLN A 149 4.14 -11.23 2.23
CA GLN A 149 3.06 -10.75 3.09
C GLN A 149 1.67 -11.28 2.68
N VAL A 150 1.48 -11.69 1.42
CA VAL A 150 0.16 -12.05 0.89
C VAL A 150 -0.37 -13.36 1.49
N PRO A 151 0.42 -14.46 1.57
CA PRO A 151 -0.01 -15.66 2.29
C PRO A 151 -0.19 -15.42 3.80
N HIS A 152 0.60 -14.54 4.42
CA HIS A 152 0.40 -14.17 5.83
C HIS A 152 -0.94 -13.45 6.03
N ALA A 153 -1.29 -12.51 5.14
CA ALA A 153 -2.59 -11.84 5.15
C ALA A 153 -3.75 -12.83 4.99
N THR A 154 -3.61 -13.76 4.03
CA THR A 154 -4.63 -14.78 3.79
C THR A 154 -4.78 -15.71 4.99
N GLY A 155 -3.67 -16.17 5.59
CA GLY A 155 -3.70 -17.00 6.79
C GLY A 155 -4.31 -16.29 7.99
N TYR A 156 -3.99 -15.00 8.18
CA TYR A 156 -4.61 -14.18 9.23
C TYR A 156 -6.13 -14.04 9.01
N ALA A 157 -6.56 -13.80 7.77
CA ALA A 157 -7.98 -13.72 7.41
C ALA A 157 -8.71 -15.06 7.64
N MET A 158 -8.09 -16.19 7.30
CA MET A 158 -8.61 -17.52 7.65
C MET A 158 -8.74 -17.68 9.16
N GLY A 159 -7.76 -17.21 9.93
CA GLY A 159 -7.80 -17.22 11.40
C GLY A 159 -9.00 -16.45 11.96
N LEU A 160 -9.38 -15.31 11.38
CA LEU A 160 -10.57 -14.55 11.78
C LEU A 160 -11.86 -15.38 11.62
N ASN A 161 -11.99 -16.14 10.53
CA ASN A 161 -13.12 -17.03 10.34
C ASN A 161 -13.12 -18.18 11.37
N PHE A 162 -11.97 -18.80 11.63
CA PHE A 162 -11.86 -19.88 12.63
C PHE A 162 -12.17 -19.39 14.04
N ASP A 163 -11.71 -18.19 14.41
CA ASP A 163 -12.02 -17.60 15.71
C ASP A 163 -13.54 -17.41 15.88
N ALA A 164 -14.24 -16.91 14.85
CA ALA A 164 -15.69 -16.78 14.85
C ALA A 164 -16.39 -18.15 14.93
N ASP A 165 -15.95 -19.14 14.15
CA ASP A 165 -16.53 -20.50 14.14
C ASP A 165 -16.36 -21.22 15.49
N PHE A 166 -15.29 -20.94 16.23
CA PHE A 166 -15.01 -21.50 17.56
C PHE A 166 -15.53 -20.65 18.73
N GLY A 167 -16.25 -19.54 18.44
CA GLY A 167 -16.80 -18.65 19.45
C GLY A 167 -15.74 -17.82 20.20
N ASN A 168 -14.56 -17.64 19.60
CA ASN A 168 -13.46 -16.81 20.11
C ASN A 168 -13.54 -15.39 19.55
N GLU A 169 -14.74 -14.89 19.30
CA GLU A 169 -14.93 -13.52 18.78
C GLU A 169 -14.29 -12.50 19.73
N ARG A 170 -13.54 -11.55 19.16
CA ARG A 170 -12.86 -10.48 19.92
C ARG A 170 -13.84 -9.61 20.71
N ASP A 171 -15.04 -9.40 20.17
CA ASP A 171 -16.19 -8.80 20.85
C ASP A 171 -17.47 -9.45 20.35
N PRO A 172 -18.11 -10.33 21.15
CA PRO A 172 -19.35 -11.02 20.75
C PRO A 172 -20.54 -10.05 20.55
N ASN A 173 -20.41 -8.77 20.94
CA ASN A 173 -21.44 -7.74 20.72
C ASN A 173 -21.11 -6.83 19.53
N SER A 174 -19.98 -7.03 18.87
CA SER A 174 -19.61 -6.29 17.67
C SER A 174 -20.24 -6.95 16.45
N ASP A 175 -21.22 -6.29 15.84
CA ASP A 175 -21.73 -6.66 14.51
C ASP A 175 -20.68 -6.43 13.41
N GLU A 176 -19.48 -5.98 13.77
CA GLU A 176 -18.45 -5.54 12.86
C GLU A 176 -17.33 -6.57 12.71
N LYS A 177 -17.42 -7.38 11.66
CA LYS A 177 -16.34 -8.29 11.28
C LYS A 177 -15.15 -7.50 10.72
N PRO A 178 -13.93 -7.66 11.29
CA PRO A 178 -12.74 -7.06 10.69
C PRO A 178 -12.42 -7.70 9.34
N ALA A 179 -11.83 -6.91 8.45
CA ALA A 179 -11.28 -7.38 7.20
C ALA A 179 -9.75 -7.30 7.21
N VAL A 180 -9.12 -8.02 6.30
CA VAL A 180 -7.66 -7.99 6.10
C VAL A 180 -7.35 -7.37 4.76
N LEU A 181 -6.36 -6.48 4.69
CA LEU A 181 -5.88 -5.91 3.45
C LEU A 181 -4.46 -6.40 3.16
N ALA A 182 -4.24 -6.99 2.00
CA ALA A 182 -2.93 -7.39 1.50
C ALA A 182 -2.51 -6.47 0.35
N TYR A 183 -1.48 -5.65 0.58
CA TYR A 183 -0.94 -4.75 -0.45
C TYR A 183 0.23 -5.39 -1.17
N PHE A 184 0.27 -5.24 -2.49
CA PHE A 184 1.39 -5.66 -3.32
C PHE A 184 1.42 -4.92 -4.66
N GLY A 185 2.56 -4.93 -5.33
CA GLY A 185 2.74 -4.28 -6.64
C GLY A 185 2.44 -5.20 -7.81
N ASP A 186 2.44 -4.63 -9.02
CA ASP A 186 2.28 -5.36 -10.28
C ASP A 186 3.36 -6.44 -10.46
N GLY A 187 4.61 -6.17 -10.13
CA GLY A 187 5.69 -7.17 -10.17
C GLY A 187 5.41 -8.35 -9.24
N SER A 188 5.02 -8.08 -7.99
CA SER A 188 4.68 -9.12 -7.01
C SER A 188 3.49 -9.97 -7.44
N SER A 189 2.60 -9.45 -8.27
CA SER A 189 1.42 -10.19 -8.75
C SER A 189 1.74 -11.43 -9.58
N THR A 190 3.00 -11.61 -9.96
CA THR A 190 3.48 -12.77 -10.74
C THR A 190 4.14 -13.85 -9.88
N GLU A 191 4.34 -13.57 -8.58
CA GLU A 191 4.89 -14.55 -7.65
C GLU A 191 3.87 -15.66 -7.33
N GLY A 192 4.36 -16.89 -7.14
CA GLY A 192 3.53 -18.06 -6.84
C GLY A 192 2.68 -17.89 -5.60
N GLU A 193 3.24 -17.27 -4.56
CA GLU A 193 2.60 -16.99 -3.27
C GLU A 193 1.30 -16.20 -3.40
N VAL A 194 1.22 -15.26 -4.36
CA VAL A 194 -0.01 -14.50 -4.61
C VAL A 194 -1.10 -15.41 -5.17
N HIS A 195 -0.76 -16.27 -6.13
CA HIS A 195 -1.71 -17.20 -6.75
C HIS A 195 -2.22 -18.24 -5.75
N GLU A 196 -1.34 -18.80 -4.95
CA GLU A 196 -1.69 -19.74 -3.88
C GLU A 196 -2.57 -19.09 -2.82
N SER A 197 -2.26 -17.87 -2.41
CA SER A 197 -3.06 -17.08 -1.48
C SER A 197 -4.48 -16.83 -1.99
N MET A 198 -4.64 -16.51 -3.28
CA MET A 198 -5.96 -16.32 -3.90
C MET A 198 -6.77 -17.62 -3.94
N VAL A 199 -6.12 -18.77 -4.19
CA VAL A 199 -6.77 -20.09 -4.11
C VAL A 199 -7.26 -20.38 -2.71
N PHE A 200 -6.42 -20.19 -1.68
CA PHE A 200 -6.80 -20.39 -0.29
C PHE A 200 -7.91 -19.43 0.15
N ALA A 201 -7.77 -18.14 -0.20
CA ALA A 201 -8.77 -17.13 0.14
C ALA A 201 -10.15 -17.48 -0.42
N ALA A 202 -10.22 -17.90 -1.69
CA ALA A 202 -11.46 -18.35 -2.31
C ALA A 202 -12.02 -19.62 -1.64
N SER A 203 -11.16 -20.64 -1.41
CA SER A 203 -11.58 -21.93 -0.86
C SER A 203 -12.10 -21.84 0.56
N TYR A 204 -11.56 -20.94 1.38
CA TYR A 204 -11.94 -20.72 2.78
C TYR A 204 -12.83 -19.49 3.00
N ASN A 205 -13.28 -18.85 1.92
CA ASN A 205 -14.05 -17.61 1.99
C ASN A 205 -13.43 -16.57 2.93
N ALA A 206 -12.11 -16.44 2.86
CA ALA A 206 -11.35 -15.61 3.79
C ALA A 206 -11.67 -14.12 3.60
N PRO A 207 -11.88 -13.34 4.68
CA PRO A 207 -12.23 -11.92 4.63
C PRO A 207 -11.00 -11.05 4.27
N VAL A 208 -10.47 -11.21 3.06
CA VAL A 208 -9.27 -10.51 2.58
C VAL A 208 -9.53 -9.69 1.32
N LEU A 209 -9.05 -8.46 1.34
CA LEU A 209 -8.95 -7.58 0.19
C LEU A 209 -7.50 -7.64 -0.34
N PHE A 210 -7.35 -8.14 -1.56
CA PHE A 210 -6.10 -8.06 -2.32
C PHE A 210 -6.02 -6.71 -3.02
N PHE A 211 -5.14 -5.82 -2.57
CA PHE A 211 -4.99 -4.47 -3.12
C PHE A 211 -3.70 -4.35 -3.92
N VAL A 212 -3.83 -4.35 -5.25
CA VAL A 212 -2.69 -4.25 -6.17
C VAL A 212 -2.46 -2.80 -6.55
N GLN A 213 -1.28 -2.27 -6.22
CA GLN A 213 -0.82 -1.00 -6.76
C GLN A 213 -0.08 -1.26 -8.08
N ASN A 214 -0.83 -1.24 -9.19
CA ASN A 214 -0.24 -1.38 -10.52
C ASN A 214 0.37 -0.03 -10.93
N ASN A 215 1.63 0.17 -10.57
CA ASN A 215 2.36 1.40 -10.85
C ASN A 215 3.10 1.35 -12.20
N GLN A 216 2.78 0.38 -13.05
CA GLN A 216 3.25 0.17 -14.42
C GLN A 216 4.69 -0.32 -14.57
N TRP A 217 5.44 -0.52 -13.46
CA TRP A 217 6.85 -0.86 -13.53
C TRP A 217 7.29 -1.84 -12.43
N ALA A 218 7.66 -3.06 -12.81
CA ALA A 218 8.41 -3.98 -11.95
C ALA A 218 9.91 -3.69 -12.11
N ILE A 219 10.49 -2.88 -11.25
CA ILE A 219 11.83 -2.30 -11.38
C ILE A 219 11.94 -1.58 -12.73
N SER A 220 12.55 -2.23 -13.73
CA SER A 220 12.77 -1.75 -15.10
C SER A 220 11.89 -2.44 -16.15
N VAL A 221 11.02 -3.36 -15.74
CA VAL A 221 10.15 -4.11 -16.64
C VAL A 221 8.77 -3.46 -16.69
N PRO A 222 8.31 -2.97 -17.86
CA PRO A 222 6.99 -2.35 -17.97
C PRO A 222 5.89 -3.39 -17.81
N PHE A 223 4.73 -2.96 -17.27
CA PHE A 223 3.58 -3.83 -17.03
C PHE A 223 3.10 -4.57 -18.30
N SER A 224 3.15 -3.91 -19.45
CA SER A 224 2.78 -4.52 -20.74
C SER A 224 3.61 -5.76 -21.10
N THR A 225 4.82 -5.90 -20.55
CA THR A 225 5.65 -7.11 -20.71
C THR A 225 5.28 -8.18 -19.68
N GLN A 226 4.78 -7.79 -18.50
CA GLN A 226 4.46 -8.71 -17.41
C GLN A 226 3.09 -9.38 -17.59
N SER A 227 2.12 -8.68 -18.14
CA SER A 227 0.75 -9.17 -18.26
C SER A 227 0.10 -8.69 -19.56
N ARG A 228 -0.69 -9.57 -20.19
CA ARG A 228 -1.46 -9.25 -21.40
C ARG A 228 -2.83 -8.65 -21.10
N VAL A 229 -3.31 -8.85 -19.87
CA VAL A 229 -4.60 -8.35 -19.39
C VAL A 229 -4.41 -7.68 -18.03
N PRO A 230 -5.30 -6.78 -17.59
CA PRO A 230 -5.28 -6.25 -16.24
C PRO A 230 -5.26 -7.36 -15.20
N ILE A 231 -4.58 -7.11 -14.06
CA ILE A 231 -4.44 -8.09 -12.97
C ILE A 231 -5.80 -8.43 -12.37
N ALA A 232 -6.71 -7.46 -12.28
CA ALA A 232 -8.08 -7.64 -11.79
C ALA A 232 -8.83 -8.77 -12.51
N THR A 233 -8.53 -9.02 -13.78
CA THR A 233 -9.13 -10.10 -14.56
C THR A 233 -8.84 -11.49 -13.99
N ARG A 234 -7.73 -11.65 -13.25
CA ARG A 234 -7.32 -12.94 -12.67
C ARG A 234 -8.27 -13.42 -11.58
N ALA A 235 -8.91 -12.51 -10.85
CA ALA A 235 -9.83 -12.83 -9.74
C ALA A 235 -10.96 -13.78 -10.17
N ALA A 236 -11.52 -13.56 -11.36
CA ALA A 236 -12.57 -14.42 -11.93
C ALA A 236 -12.12 -15.88 -12.07
N GLY A 237 -10.83 -16.13 -12.37
CA GLY A 237 -10.25 -17.47 -12.46
C GLY A 237 -10.18 -18.21 -11.12
N TYR A 238 -10.20 -17.49 -10.01
CA TYR A 238 -10.23 -18.04 -8.65
C TYR A 238 -11.65 -18.07 -8.06
N GLY A 239 -12.66 -17.50 -8.73
CA GLY A 239 -14.05 -17.53 -8.35
C GLY A 239 -14.50 -16.35 -7.45
N PHE A 240 -13.83 -15.21 -7.49
CA PHE A 240 -14.23 -14.00 -6.79
C PHE A 240 -14.12 -12.73 -7.66
N GLU A 241 -14.60 -11.60 -7.15
CA GLU A 241 -14.68 -10.36 -7.92
C GLU A 241 -13.35 -9.64 -7.99
N GLY A 242 -13.01 -9.16 -9.19
CA GLY A 242 -11.91 -8.25 -9.46
C GLY A 242 -12.40 -6.89 -9.92
N LEU A 243 -11.91 -5.82 -9.31
CA LEU A 243 -12.21 -4.44 -9.66
C LEU A 243 -10.96 -3.77 -10.24
N ARG A 244 -11.15 -2.99 -11.29
CA ARG A 244 -10.12 -2.18 -11.91
C ARG A 244 -10.42 -0.70 -11.68
N VAL A 245 -9.51 0.02 -11.06
CA VAL A 245 -9.74 1.38 -10.55
C VAL A 245 -8.65 2.33 -11.06
N ASP A 246 -9.02 3.56 -11.39
CA ASP A 246 -8.05 4.64 -11.55
C ASP A 246 -7.39 4.94 -10.19
N GLY A 247 -6.18 4.46 -9.98
CA GLY A 247 -5.42 4.62 -8.74
C GLY A 247 -4.96 6.05 -8.44
N ASN A 248 -5.13 6.98 -9.40
CA ASN A 248 -4.87 8.40 -9.22
C ASN A 248 -6.15 9.19 -8.88
N ASP A 249 -7.30 8.53 -8.90
CA ASP A 249 -8.60 9.08 -8.51
C ASP A 249 -8.93 8.66 -7.08
N ILE A 250 -8.79 9.58 -6.16
CA ILE A 250 -9.01 9.33 -4.72
C ILE A 250 -10.45 8.85 -4.43
N LEU A 251 -11.45 9.41 -5.11
CA LEU A 251 -12.86 9.06 -4.90
C LEU A 251 -13.15 7.64 -5.42
N ALA A 252 -12.63 7.28 -6.59
CA ALA A 252 -12.78 5.93 -7.13
C ALA A 252 -12.09 4.88 -6.25
N VAL A 253 -10.90 5.19 -5.73
CA VAL A 253 -10.18 4.30 -4.79
C VAL A 253 -10.98 4.10 -3.50
N VAL A 254 -11.50 5.18 -2.89
CA VAL A 254 -12.33 5.09 -1.68
C VAL A 254 -13.60 4.28 -1.96
N ALA A 255 -14.32 4.60 -3.03
CA ALA A 255 -15.57 3.93 -3.38
C ALA A 255 -15.38 2.42 -3.59
N ALA A 256 -14.40 2.04 -4.42
CA ALA A 256 -14.11 0.63 -4.67
C ALA A 256 -13.67 -0.12 -3.42
N THR A 257 -12.87 0.53 -2.55
CA THR A 257 -12.41 -0.09 -1.31
C THR A 257 -13.55 -0.27 -0.32
N ARG A 258 -14.41 0.74 -0.12
CA ARG A 258 -15.61 0.63 0.73
C ARG A 258 -16.56 -0.46 0.24
N TYR A 259 -16.85 -0.51 -1.06
CA TYR A 259 -17.65 -1.56 -1.67
C TYR A 259 -17.04 -2.95 -1.42
N ALA A 260 -15.75 -3.13 -1.67
CA ALA A 260 -15.07 -4.40 -1.48
C ALA A 260 -15.11 -4.84 0.00
N LEU A 261 -14.84 -3.93 0.93
CA LEU A 261 -14.86 -4.21 2.36
C LEU A 261 -16.27 -4.54 2.87
N GLU A 262 -17.32 -3.89 2.34
CA GLU A 262 -18.71 -4.24 2.63
C GLU A 262 -19.04 -5.69 2.24
N LYS A 263 -18.70 -6.09 1.02
CA LYS A 263 -18.85 -7.47 0.54
C LYS A 263 -18.09 -8.48 1.41
N ILE A 264 -16.83 -8.19 1.71
CA ILE A 264 -15.98 -9.04 2.53
C ILE A 264 -16.60 -9.25 3.92
N ARG A 265 -17.08 -8.18 4.55
CA ARG A 265 -17.74 -8.25 5.87
C ARG A 265 -19.09 -8.97 5.83
N ALA A 266 -19.80 -8.88 4.71
CA ALA A 266 -21.02 -9.65 4.47
C ALA A 266 -20.76 -11.15 4.25
N GLY A 267 -19.50 -11.58 4.19
CA GLY A 267 -19.13 -12.99 3.95
C GLY A 267 -19.26 -13.40 2.48
N GLU A 268 -19.23 -12.46 1.55
CA GLU A 268 -19.33 -12.71 0.11
C GLU A 268 -17.99 -13.05 -0.56
N GLY A 269 -16.96 -13.35 0.24
CA GLY A 269 -15.64 -13.81 -0.19
C GLY A 269 -14.61 -12.70 -0.33
N PRO A 270 -13.40 -13.08 -0.76
CA PRO A 270 -12.34 -12.13 -1.04
C PRO A 270 -12.68 -11.24 -2.25
N VAL A 271 -12.01 -10.10 -2.35
CA VAL A 271 -12.09 -9.19 -3.51
C VAL A 271 -10.66 -8.81 -3.90
N LEU A 272 -10.43 -8.58 -5.20
CA LEU A 272 -9.19 -8.01 -5.70
C LEU A 272 -9.46 -6.63 -6.29
N ILE A 273 -8.71 -5.62 -5.84
CA ILE A 273 -8.69 -4.29 -6.47
C ILE A 273 -7.33 -4.11 -7.17
N GLU A 274 -7.36 -3.80 -8.46
CA GLU A 274 -6.21 -3.29 -9.19
C GLU A 274 -6.32 -1.76 -9.31
N ALA A 275 -5.54 -1.04 -8.51
CA ALA A 275 -5.40 0.40 -8.59
C ALA A 275 -4.31 0.75 -9.62
N GLU A 276 -4.74 1.17 -10.80
CA GLU A 276 -3.85 1.61 -11.87
C GLU A 276 -3.32 3.01 -11.57
N THR A 277 -2.04 3.09 -11.26
CA THR A 277 -1.33 4.33 -10.95
C THR A 277 -0.03 4.40 -11.75
N TYR A 278 0.87 5.31 -11.38
CA TYR A 278 2.17 5.41 -12.03
C TYR A 278 3.26 5.77 -11.01
N ARG A 279 4.35 4.99 -11.00
CA ARG A 279 5.53 5.29 -10.18
C ARG A 279 6.30 6.48 -10.76
N LEU A 280 6.11 7.68 -10.22
CA LEU A 280 6.81 8.88 -10.68
C LEU A 280 8.30 8.88 -10.30
N GLY A 281 8.64 8.30 -9.14
CA GLY A 281 10.01 8.15 -8.67
C GLY A 281 10.77 6.98 -9.30
N ALA A 282 12.02 6.80 -8.90
CA ALA A 282 12.80 5.59 -9.16
C ALA A 282 12.19 4.39 -8.43
N HIS A 283 12.58 3.16 -8.80
CA HIS A 283 12.14 1.97 -8.06
C HIS A 283 12.62 2.03 -6.60
N THR A 284 13.89 2.30 -6.43
CA THR A 284 14.52 2.65 -5.15
C THR A 284 15.57 3.72 -5.39
N THR A 285 16.14 4.28 -4.33
CA THR A 285 17.23 5.27 -4.45
C THR A 285 18.53 4.69 -5.03
N ALA A 286 18.64 3.37 -5.18
CA ALA A 286 19.73 2.69 -5.87
C ALA A 286 19.46 2.48 -7.38
N ASP A 287 18.27 2.85 -7.86
CA ASP A 287 17.84 2.67 -9.25
C ASP A 287 18.01 3.95 -10.07
N ASP A 288 18.29 3.79 -11.37
CA ASP A 288 18.35 4.86 -12.34
C ASP A 288 17.27 4.67 -13.42
N PRO A 289 16.11 5.33 -13.27
CA PRO A 289 14.98 5.13 -14.19
C PRO A 289 15.24 5.70 -15.61
N THR A 290 16.23 6.55 -15.80
CA THR A 290 16.58 7.09 -17.14
C THR A 290 17.06 6.02 -18.11
N LYS A 291 17.44 4.85 -17.60
CA LYS A 291 17.90 3.71 -18.41
C LYS A 291 16.76 2.93 -19.09
N TYR A 292 15.51 3.08 -18.62
CA TYR A 292 14.39 2.28 -19.11
C TYR A 292 13.10 3.07 -19.35
N ARG A 293 13.06 4.36 -18.97
CA ARG A 293 11.89 5.24 -19.09
C ARG A 293 12.30 6.60 -19.65
N THR A 294 11.49 7.16 -20.56
CA THR A 294 11.77 8.48 -21.15
C THR A 294 11.26 9.63 -20.29
N ASN A 295 11.82 10.84 -20.50
CA ASN A 295 11.34 12.04 -19.81
C ASN A 295 9.93 12.42 -20.30
N GLU A 296 9.64 12.26 -21.60
CA GLU A 296 8.33 12.56 -22.18
C GLU A 296 7.23 11.70 -21.56
N GLU A 297 7.50 10.41 -21.29
CA GLU A 297 6.57 9.54 -20.58
C GLU A 297 6.34 10.05 -19.16
N LEU A 298 7.41 10.37 -18.43
CA LEU A 298 7.33 10.89 -17.06
C LEU A 298 6.55 12.20 -17.00
N GLU A 299 6.82 13.15 -17.89
CA GLU A 299 6.11 14.43 -17.97
C GLU A 299 4.62 14.23 -18.24
N SER A 300 4.27 13.39 -19.22
CA SER A 300 2.88 13.04 -19.52
C SER A 300 2.15 12.46 -18.32
N ARG A 301 2.79 11.55 -17.57
CA ARG A 301 2.20 10.94 -16.36
C ARG A 301 2.09 11.93 -15.19
N THR A 302 3.03 12.85 -15.08
CA THR A 302 3.03 13.88 -14.02
C THR A 302 1.87 14.86 -14.19
N LEU A 303 1.38 15.12 -15.40
CA LEU A 303 0.22 15.98 -15.63
C LEU A 303 -1.07 15.44 -14.98
N HIS A 304 -1.15 14.13 -14.77
CA HIS A 304 -2.31 13.43 -14.23
C HIS A 304 -2.05 12.81 -12.86
N GLU A 305 -1.05 13.32 -12.14
CA GLU A 305 -0.69 12.82 -10.82
C GLU A 305 -1.80 13.09 -9.79
N PRO A 306 -1.92 12.25 -8.74
CA PRO A 306 -3.09 12.25 -7.88
C PRO A 306 -3.28 13.54 -7.04
N ILE A 307 -2.18 14.14 -6.55
CA ILE A 307 -2.25 15.34 -5.69
C ILE A 307 -2.77 16.54 -6.46
N GLY A 308 -2.20 16.81 -7.64
CA GLY A 308 -2.63 17.92 -8.49
C GLY A 308 -4.06 17.76 -8.98
N ARG A 309 -4.53 16.52 -9.21
CA ARG A 309 -5.93 16.24 -9.57
C ARG A 309 -6.88 16.61 -8.44
N LEU A 310 -6.62 16.18 -7.22
CA LEU A 310 -7.47 16.51 -6.06
C LEU A 310 -7.39 17.99 -5.72
N GLU A 311 -6.22 18.65 -5.85
CA GLU A 311 -6.11 20.10 -5.67
C GLU A 311 -7.02 20.89 -6.62
N LYS A 312 -6.98 20.55 -7.92
CA LYS A 312 -7.86 21.18 -8.92
C LYS A 312 -9.33 21.05 -8.54
N TYR A 313 -9.73 19.87 -8.07
CA TYR A 313 -11.10 19.62 -7.63
C TYR A 313 -11.46 20.44 -6.40
N LEU A 314 -10.63 20.45 -5.36
CA LEU A 314 -10.87 21.23 -4.15
C LEU A 314 -10.98 22.74 -4.43
N ARG A 315 -10.13 23.27 -5.31
CA ARG A 315 -10.23 24.67 -5.76
C ARG A 315 -11.54 24.96 -6.50
N ALA A 316 -11.96 24.05 -7.37
CA ALA A 316 -13.25 24.15 -8.07
C ALA A 316 -14.45 24.08 -7.11
N GLN A 317 -14.32 23.38 -5.97
CA GLN A 317 -15.32 23.33 -4.90
C GLN A 317 -15.25 24.52 -3.93
N GLY A 318 -14.43 25.53 -4.23
CA GLY A 318 -14.35 26.77 -3.44
C GLY A 318 -13.51 26.67 -2.17
N THR A 319 -12.56 25.74 -2.10
CA THR A 319 -11.52 25.74 -1.04
C THR A 319 -10.69 27.02 -1.16
N PRO A 320 -10.56 27.83 -0.10
CA PRO A 320 -9.84 29.10 -0.16
C PRO A 320 -8.32 28.88 -0.30
N ASP A 321 -7.62 29.84 -0.91
CA ASP A 321 -6.16 29.79 -1.08
C ASP A 321 -5.42 29.72 0.27
N SER A 322 -5.97 30.34 1.34
CA SER A 322 -5.39 30.26 2.67
C SER A 322 -5.23 28.82 3.20
N PHE A 323 -6.14 27.91 2.84
CA PHE A 323 -6.00 26.50 3.19
C PHE A 323 -4.72 25.91 2.59
N PHE A 324 -4.44 26.17 1.32
CA PHE A 324 -3.27 25.63 0.66
C PHE A 324 -1.98 26.28 1.18
N GLU A 325 -2.00 27.58 1.49
CA GLU A 325 -0.87 28.30 2.08
C GLU A 325 -0.52 27.77 3.48
N GLU A 326 -1.52 27.61 4.35
CA GLU A 326 -1.36 27.04 5.68
C GLU A 326 -0.85 25.59 5.63
N LEU A 327 -1.42 24.77 4.72
CA LEU A 327 -0.97 23.39 4.52
C LEU A 327 0.48 23.34 4.04
N MET A 328 0.92 24.22 3.14
CA MET A 328 2.31 24.25 2.70
C MET A 328 3.28 24.59 3.83
N ALA A 329 2.88 25.46 4.78
CA ALA A 329 3.67 25.74 5.97
C ALA A 329 3.77 24.49 6.87
N GLU A 330 2.65 23.81 7.10
CA GLU A 330 2.61 22.54 7.85
C GLU A 330 3.49 21.44 7.21
N VAL A 331 3.37 21.24 5.90
CA VAL A 331 4.17 20.28 5.13
C VAL A 331 5.67 20.55 5.28
N LYS A 332 6.07 21.82 5.32
CA LYS A 332 7.47 22.19 5.54
C LYS A 332 7.94 21.82 6.94
N GLU A 333 7.14 22.13 7.98
CA GLU A 333 7.45 21.79 9.37
C GLU A 333 7.48 20.28 9.58
N TYR A 334 6.53 19.55 8.98
CA TYR A 334 6.49 18.09 8.99
C TYR A 334 7.76 17.48 8.41
N GLY A 335 8.24 17.96 7.26
CA GLY A 335 9.51 17.49 6.69
C GLY A 335 10.70 17.70 7.61
N ALA A 336 10.75 18.83 8.33
CA ALA A 336 11.79 19.07 9.34
C ALA A 336 11.68 18.12 10.55
N SER A 337 10.45 17.80 11.00
CA SER A 337 10.23 16.81 12.07
C SER A 337 10.66 15.41 11.64
N VAL A 338 10.31 14.97 10.44
CA VAL A 338 10.75 13.69 9.84
C VAL A 338 12.28 13.57 9.84
N ARG A 339 12.97 14.62 9.40
CA ARG A 339 14.43 14.66 9.41
C ARG A 339 14.99 14.53 10.82
N ASN A 340 14.46 15.28 11.75
CA ASN A 340 14.91 15.24 13.14
C ASN A 340 14.68 13.86 13.77
N SER A 341 13.52 13.25 13.55
CA SER A 341 13.24 11.88 14.00
C SER A 341 14.24 10.89 13.45
N ALA A 342 14.53 10.93 12.14
CA ALA A 342 15.51 10.05 11.52
C ALA A 342 16.91 10.20 12.12
N LEU A 343 17.38 11.44 12.31
CA LEU A 343 18.73 11.72 12.84
C LEU A 343 18.89 11.31 14.31
N ASN A 344 17.80 11.29 15.08
CA ASN A 344 17.78 10.91 16.49
C ASN A 344 17.51 9.43 16.74
N LEU A 345 17.28 8.62 15.71
CA LEU A 345 17.16 7.17 15.85
C LEU A 345 18.43 6.58 16.45
N GLN A 346 18.27 5.85 17.55
CA GLN A 346 19.38 5.21 18.25
C GLN A 346 19.79 3.93 17.54
N ASN A 347 21.07 3.61 17.54
CA ASN A 347 21.54 2.31 17.12
C ASN A 347 20.99 1.23 18.07
N PRO A 348 20.77 -0.01 17.57
CA PRO A 348 20.36 -1.12 18.41
C PRO A 348 21.40 -1.35 19.51
N ARG A 349 20.95 -1.69 20.71
CA ARG A 349 21.85 -2.07 21.79
C ARG A 349 22.40 -3.46 21.50
N PHE A 350 23.57 -3.73 22.06
CA PHE A 350 24.20 -5.04 21.95
C PHE A 350 23.25 -6.19 22.35
N GLU A 351 22.56 -6.03 23.47
CA GLU A 351 21.64 -7.02 24.02
C GLU A 351 20.48 -7.36 23.08
N ASP A 352 20.03 -6.38 22.27
CA ASP A 352 18.88 -6.54 21.36
C ASP A 352 19.12 -7.64 20.29
N PHE A 353 20.39 -7.97 20.00
CA PHE A 353 20.75 -9.02 19.04
C PHE A 353 20.60 -10.43 19.60
N PHE A 354 20.73 -10.61 20.92
CA PHE A 354 20.86 -11.94 21.54
C PHE A 354 19.72 -12.30 22.49
N GLU A 355 19.04 -11.32 23.11
CA GLU A 355 18.02 -11.57 24.16
C GLU A 355 16.75 -12.28 23.67
N ARG A 356 16.43 -12.19 22.37
CA ARG A 356 15.13 -12.65 21.83
C ARG A 356 15.25 -13.80 20.83
N VAL A 357 16.39 -14.51 20.82
CA VAL A 357 16.60 -15.63 19.88
C VAL A 357 15.78 -16.85 20.30
N TYR A 358 15.71 -17.14 21.61
CA TYR A 358 14.95 -18.23 22.19
C TYR A 358 14.11 -17.77 23.38
N ALA A 359 13.06 -18.53 23.70
CA ALA A 359 12.20 -18.27 24.86
C ALA A 359 12.92 -18.43 26.21
N SER A 360 14.01 -19.18 26.25
CA SER A 360 14.88 -19.40 27.43
C SER A 360 16.34 -19.20 27.04
N ALA A 361 17.20 -18.95 28.02
CA ALA A 361 18.63 -18.81 27.81
C ALA A 361 19.21 -20.05 27.11
N HIS A 362 20.01 -19.83 26.06
CA HIS A 362 20.64 -20.90 25.28
C HIS A 362 22.16 -20.75 25.32
N PRO A 363 22.92 -21.81 25.68
CA PRO A 363 24.38 -21.72 25.90
C PRO A 363 25.13 -21.20 24.66
N LEU A 364 24.80 -21.64 23.46
CA LEU A 364 25.46 -21.18 22.22
C LEU A 364 25.24 -19.70 21.95
N VAL A 365 24.02 -19.18 22.19
CA VAL A 365 23.72 -17.73 22.02
C VAL A 365 24.49 -16.90 23.04
N GLN A 366 24.67 -17.42 24.29
CA GLN A 366 25.47 -16.75 25.30
C GLN A 366 26.97 -16.73 24.91
N GLU A 367 27.49 -17.83 24.36
CA GLU A 367 28.84 -17.91 23.85
C GLU A 367 29.07 -16.95 22.67
N GLU A 368 28.14 -16.91 21.73
CA GLU A 368 28.18 -15.95 20.60
C GLU A 368 28.13 -14.51 21.07
N ALA A 369 27.26 -14.17 22.04
CA ALA A 369 27.18 -12.84 22.64
C ALA A 369 28.51 -12.44 23.29
N GLN A 370 29.13 -13.33 24.08
CA GLN A 370 30.43 -13.06 24.69
C GLN A 370 31.50 -12.85 23.62
N TRP A 371 31.58 -13.71 22.63
CA TRP A 371 32.55 -13.58 21.54
C TRP A 371 32.36 -12.27 20.77
N PHE A 372 31.12 -11.88 20.47
CA PHE A 372 30.84 -10.63 19.77
C PHE A 372 31.19 -9.40 20.61
N GLN A 373 30.95 -9.46 21.92
CA GLN A 373 31.35 -8.39 22.84
C GLN A 373 32.89 -8.21 22.84
N GLU A 374 33.64 -9.28 23.00
CA GLU A 374 35.11 -9.25 22.96
C GLU A 374 35.63 -8.72 21.61
N TYR A 375 34.96 -9.07 20.51
CA TYR A 375 35.30 -8.57 19.20
C TYR A 375 35.07 -7.05 19.07
N GLN A 376 34.00 -6.52 19.62
CA GLN A 376 33.70 -5.07 19.61
C GLN A 376 34.69 -4.28 20.48
N GLU A 377 35.00 -4.78 21.68
CA GLU A 377 35.99 -4.17 22.61
C GLU A 377 37.37 -4.01 21.93
N GLY A 378 37.75 -4.94 21.09
CA GLY A 378 39.00 -4.89 20.33
C GLY A 378 39.12 -3.73 19.34
N PHE A 379 38.01 -3.10 18.92
CA PHE A 379 38.04 -1.88 18.11
C PHE A 379 38.11 -0.61 18.97
N GLU A 380 37.57 -0.61 20.19
CA GLU A 380 37.61 0.54 21.07
C GLU A 380 39.00 0.78 21.63
N GLU A 381 39.81 -0.29 21.85
CA GLU A 381 41.19 -0.19 22.31
C GLU A 381 42.16 0.37 21.21
N GLN A 382 41.75 0.43 19.94
CA GLN A 382 42.57 0.92 18.84
C GLN A 382 42.33 2.37 18.46
N ASN A 383 41.34 3.06 19.07
CA ASN A 383 41.01 4.47 18.90
C ASN A 383 41.39 5.27 20.15
#